data_10944fc61852a37741541e4391316694
#
_entry.id   10944fc61852a37741541e4391316694
#
_cell.length_a   1.000
_cell.length_b   1.000
_cell.length_c   1.000
_cell.angle_alpha   90.00
_cell.angle_beta   90.00
_cell.angle_gamma   90.00
#
_symmetry.space_group_name_H-M   'P 1'
#
loop_
_entity.id
_entity.type
_entity.pdbx_description
1 polymer ?
#
loop_
_entity_poly.entity_id
_entity_poly.type
_entity_poly.pdbx_seq_one_letter_code
_entity_poly.pdbx_strand_id
1 'polypeptide(L)' 'MKKHIPLDSTIKELEDMVSRVNGLEVSSTDEYQKSIVSVLKTLVQGEITLFKEFEHLKKAIDLVTLEMFKVKNRN' A
#
# COMPACT_ATOMS: atom_id res chain seq x y z
N MET A 1 22.31 -9.91 7.78
CA MET A 1 21.70 -9.73 6.54
C MET A 1 20.40 -8.96 6.59
N LYS A 2 20.23 -8.08 5.70
CA LYS A 2 19.13 -7.21 5.71
C LYS A 2 17.95 -7.72 4.93
N LYS A 3 16.81 -7.76 5.59
CA LYS A 3 15.64 -8.19 4.92
C LYS A 3 14.86 -7.00 4.52
N HIS A 4 14.49 -6.99 3.28
CA HIS A 4 13.76 -5.90 2.74
C HIS A 4 12.47 -6.43 2.26
N ILE A 5 11.39 -5.88 2.66
CA ILE A 5 10.09 -6.22 2.11
C ILE A 5 9.80 -5.25 0.98
N PRO A 6 9.77 -5.70 -0.24
CA PRO A 6 9.56 -4.78 -1.36
C PRO A 6 8.15 -4.24 -1.32
N LEU A 7 8.02 -2.94 -1.18
CA LEU A 7 6.72 -2.29 -1.13
C LEU A 7 5.93 -2.52 -2.41
N ASP A 8 6.60 -2.52 -3.55
CA ASP A 8 5.93 -2.74 -4.83
C ASP A 8 5.24 -4.10 -4.88
N SER A 9 5.92 -5.11 -4.35
CA SER A 9 5.38 -6.45 -4.29
C SER A 9 4.17 -6.53 -3.38
N THR A 10 4.25 -5.86 -2.23
CA THR A 10 3.17 -5.82 -1.27
C THR A 10 1.95 -5.12 -1.85
N ILE A 11 2.17 -3.99 -2.52
CA ILE A 11 1.08 -3.24 -3.14
C ILE A 11 0.42 -4.09 -4.21
N LYS A 12 1.21 -4.83 -4.97
CA LYS A 12 0.67 -5.68 -6.01
C LYS A 12 -0.20 -6.79 -5.44
N GLU A 13 0.23 -7.38 -4.33
CA GLU A 13 -0.56 -8.39 -3.65
C GLU A 13 -1.87 -7.82 -3.15
N LEU A 14 -1.83 -6.59 -2.63
CA LEU A 14 -3.04 -5.95 -2.16
C LEU A 14 -3.99 -5.64 -3.32
N GLU A 15 -3.44 -5.25 -4.46
CA GLU A 15 -4.24 -5.00 -5.65
C GLU A 15 -4.89 -6.29 -6.14
N ASP A 16 -4.19 -7.41 -6.05
CA ASP A 16 -4.77 -8.71 -6.35
C ASP A 16 -5.92 -9.03 -5.40
N MET A 17 -5.77 -8.68 -4.14
CA MET A 17 -6.83 -8.87 -3.17
C MET A 17 -8.06 -8.03 -3.49
N VAL A 18 -7.86 -6.81 -3.96
CA VAL A 18 -8.97 -5.96 -4.40
C VAL A 18 -9.73 -6.65 -5.53
N SER A 19 -9.00 -7.22 -6.49
CA SER A 19 -9.64 -7.93 -7.60
C SER A 19 -10.48 -9.09 -7.10
N ARG A 20 -9.96 -9.85 -6.14
CA ARG A 20 -10.69 -10.98 -5.56
C ARG A 20 -11.91 -10.51 -4.80
N VAL A 21 -11.77 -9.45 -4.05
CA VAL A 21 -12.89 -8.89 -3.28
C VAL A 21 -13.97 -8.38 -4.22
N ASN A 22 -13.57 -7.76 -5.33
CA ASN A 22 -14.53 -7.30 -6.33
C ASN A 22 -15.30 -8.49 -6.93
N GLY A 23 -14.60 -9.60 -7.15
CA GLY A 23 -15.26 -10.81 -7.63
C GLY A 23 -16.28 -11.35 -6.63
N LEU A 24 -15.92 -11.33 -5.34
CA LEU A 24 -16.84 -11.75 -4.28
C LEU A 24 -18.04 -10.82 -4.23
N GLU A 25 -17.83 -9.54 -4.40
CA GLU A 25 -18.90 -8.57 -4.38
C GLU A 25 -19.92 -8.85 -5.46
N VAL A 26 -19.44 -9.15 -6.66
CA VAL A 26 -20.30 -9.45 -7.80
C VAL A 26 -21.11 -10.73 -7.56
N SER A 27 -20.50 -11.73 -6.96
CA SER A 27 -21.16 -13.00 -6.73
C SER A 27 -21.97 -13.06 -5.45
N SER A 28 -21.92 -12.03 -4.61
CA SER A 28 -22.69 -12.00 -3.38
C SER A 28 -24.15 -11.77 -3.66
N THR A 29 -25.02 -12.58 -3.04
CA THR A 29 -26.44 -12.48 -3.28
C THR A 29 -27.20 -12.03 -2.06
N ASP A 30 -26.57 -12.04 -0.89
CA ASP A 30 -27.26 -11.73 0.35
C ASP A 30 -26.66 -10.44 0.93
N GLU A 31 -27.50 -9.69 1.61
CA GLU A 31 -27.12 -8.37 2.13
C GLU A 31 -25.99 -8.47 3.14
N TYR A 32 -26.01 -9.51 3.94
CA TYR A 32 -24.99 -9.71 4.96
C TYR A 32 -23.62 -9.92 4.29
N GLN A 33 -23.58 -10.78 3.28
CA GLN A 33 -22.37 -11.04 2.54
C GLN A 33 -21.86 -9.78 1.85
N LYS A 34 -22.79 -9.03 1.26
CA LYS A 34 -22.42 -7.79 0.58
C LYS A 34 -21.81 -6.79 1.55
N SER A 35 -22.36 -6.70 2.74
CA SER A 35 -21.83 -5.80 3.77
C SER A 35 -20.41 -6.19 4.18
N ILE A 36 -20.19 -7.48 4.40
CA ILE A 36 -18.87 -7.95 4.78
C ILE A 36 -17.86 -7.70 3.68
N VAL A 37 -18.23 -7.98 2.43
CA VAL A 37 -17.35 -7.78 1.30
C VAL A 37 -17.02 -6.29 1.15
N SER A 38 -18.01 -5.44 1.37
CA SER A 38 -17.79 -3.99 1.29
C SER A 38 -16.78 -3.52 2.31
N VAL A 39 -16.87 -4.02 3.54
CA VAL A 39 -15.91 -3.69 4.59
C VAL A 39 -14.52 -4.19 4.22
N LEU A 40 -14.41 -5.41 3.73
CA LEU A 40 -13.12 -5.96 3.32
C LEU A 40 -12.50 -5.14 2.21
N LYS A 41 -13.31 -4.74 1.25
CA LYS A 41 -12.84 -3.92 0.14
C LYS A 41 -12.28 -2.60 0.64
N THR A 42 -12.99 -1.96 1.54
CA THR A 42 -12.54 -0.69 2.13
C THR A 42 -11.22 -0.86 2.87
N LEU A 43 -11.09 -1.94 3.64
CA LEU A 43 -9.87 -2.20 4.38
C LEU A 43 -8.68 -2.42 3.46
N VAL A 44 -8.87 -3.24 2.42
CA VAL A 44 -7.77 -3.53 1.51
C VAL A 44 -7.36 -2.28 0.74
N GLN A 45 -8.32 -1.50 0.30
CA GLN A 45 -8.03 -0.26 -0.41
C GLN A 45 -7.33 0.74 0.49
N GLY A 46 -7.72 0.78 1.76
CA GLY A 46 -7.08 1.63 2.74
C GLY A 46 -5.63 1.24 2.95
N GLU A 47 -5.35 -0.06 2.96
CA GLU A 47 -3.98 -0.53 3.11
C GLU A 47 -3.13 -0.18 1.91
N ILE A 48 -3.69 -0.29 0.71
CA ILE A 48 -2.96 0.09 -0.49
C ILE A 48 -2.58 1.57 -0.42
N THR A 49 -3.54 2.41 -0.03
CA THR A 49 -3.28 3.83 0.11
C THR A 49 -2.18 4.09 1.13
N LEU A 50 -2.24 3.40 2.25
CA LEU A 50 -1.25 3.55 3.30
C LEU A 50 0.14 3.18 2.81
N PHE A 51 0.27 2.08 2.09
CA PHE A 51 1.56 1.66 1.57
C PHE A 51 2.10 2.61 0.52
N LYS A 52 1.23 3.18 -0.29
CA LYS A 52 1.66 4.16 -1.29
C LYS A 52 2.14 5.45 -0.61
N GLU A 53 1.46 5.87 0.44
CA GLU A 53 1.88 7.03 1.22
C GLU A 53 3.21 6.76 1.88
N PHE A 54 3.40 5.57 2.37
CA PHE A 54 4.64 5.18 3.01
C PHE A 54 5.78 5.23 2.01
N GLU A 55 5.54 4.80 0.79
CA GLU A 55 6.53 4.85 -0.27
C GLU A 55 6.92 6.29 -0.60
N HIS A 56 5.94 7.18 -0.65
CA HIS A 56 6.20 8.59 -0.89
C HIS A 56 7.02 9.19 0.25
N LEU A 57 6.69 8.83 1.47
CA LEU A 57 7.41 9.31 2.63
C LEU A 57 8.86 8.84 2.60
N LYS A 58 9.07 7.60 2.23
CA LYS A 58 10.41 7.06 2.13
C LYS A 58 11.24 7.83 1.11
N LYS A 59 10.65 8.14 -0.03
CA LYS A 59 11.34 8.92 -1.05
C LYS A 59 11.67 10.32 -0.57
N ALA A 60 10.75 10.93 0.18
CA ALA A 60 11.00 12.25 0.72
C ALA A 60 12.14 12.23 1.72
N ILE A 61 12.18 11.20 2.57
CA ILE A 61 13.27 11.05 3.53
C ILE A 61 14.60 10.85 2.82
N ASP A 62 14.60 10.05 1.77
CA ASP A 62 15.82 9.81 1.00
C ASP A 62 16.34 11.11 0.38
N LEU A 63 15.44 11.94 -0.12
CA LEU A 63 15.82 13.22 -0.69
C LEU A 63 16.41 14.16 0.35
N VAL A 64 15.77 14.25 1.51
CA VAL A 64 16.27 15.09 2.58
C VAL A 64 17.63 14.61 3.05
N THR A 65 17.80 13.31 3.16
CA THR A 65 19.06 12.72 3.57
C THR A 65 20.17 13.08 2.58
N LEU A 66 19.85 12.98 1.30
CA LEU A 66 20.80 13.30 0.26
C LEU A 66 21.21 14.78 0.31
N GLU A 67 20.23 15.67 0.53
CA GLU A 67 20.52 17.09 0.62
C GLU A 67 21.40 17.41 1.81
N MET A 68 21.11 16.78 2.95
CA MET A 68 21.92 16.96 4.14
C MET A 68 23.35 16.49 3.91
N PHE A 69 23.49 15.38 3.19
CA PHE A 69 24.79 14.85 2.88
C PHE A 69 25.58 15.82 1.99
N LYS A 70 24.93 16.41 1.02
CA LYS A 70 25.57 17.37 0.15
C LYS A 70 26.03 18.61 0.92
N VAL A 71 25.18 19.10 1.78
CA VAL A 71 25.54 20.28 2.58
C VAL A 71 26.74 19.96 3.48
N LYS A 72 26.73 18.80 4.09
CA LYS A 72 27.78 18.41 4.99
C LYS A 72 29.13 18.29 4.26
N ASN A 73 29.12 17.84 3.05
CA ASN A 73 30.35 17.61 2.29
C ASN A 73 30.78 18.79 1.45
N ARG A 74 30.07 19.87 1.54
CA ARG A 74 30.37 21.04 0.75
C ARG A 74 31.56 21.81 1.28
N ASN A 75 31.87 21.67 2.52
CA ASN A 75 33.02 22.33 3.10
C ASN A 75 34.32 21.59 2.77
#